data_0eeccbb433b964b0431531c2686860a5
#
_entry.id   0eeccbb433b964b0431531c2686860a5
#
_cell.length_a   1.000
_cell.length_b   1.000
_cell.length_c   1.000
_cell.angle_alpha   90.00
_cell.angle_beta   90.00
_cell.angle_gamma   90.00
#
_symmetry.space_group_name_H-M   'P 1'
#
loop_
_entity.id
_entity.type
_entity.pdbx_description
1 polymer ?
#
loop_
_entity_poly.entity_id
_entity_poly.type
_entity_poly.pdbx_seq_one_letter_code
_entity_poly.pdbx_strand_id
1 'polypeptide(L)'
;MPLSPVRAGLLTALTVAALTLVACSATPEPVVTEDALPSPNATTPEPTATPDPTKDPEPVSIGVPTCEGIIPQSLIAEYEAAGWSVEESTFRVGGLEITEGVQCLWGDFTVASDHVQLFGWAPITSEESGAAQAELVSAGWRSETDDRGVIVTESTDTTVATDDEGYGLTYLFGDGWVKYADTKQSLVLVEWPRS
;
A
#
# COMPACT_ATOMS: atom_id res chain seq x y z
N MET A 1 14.47 3.39 -54.96
CA MET A 1 13.27 3.53 -55.80
C MET A 1 12.60 2.16 -55.91
N PRO A 2 11.35 1.91 -55.54
CA PRO A 2 10.16 2.74 -55.84
C PRO A 2 9.35 3.16 -54.64
N LEU A 3 8.59 4.23 -54.87
CA LEU A 3 7.50 4.79 -54.07
C LEU A 3 6.21 3.97 -54.21
N SER A 4 5.36 3.92 -53.17
CA SER A 4 3.88 3.98 -53.30
C SER A 4 3.16 3.28 -52.15
N PRO A 5 1.91 3.56 -51.82
CA PRO A 5 1.17 4.83 -51.81
C PRO A 5 0.41 5.05 -50.46
N VAL A 6 0.02 6.31 -50.31
CA VAL A 6 -0.98 6.84 -49.38
C VAL A 6 -2.33 6.13 -49.54
N ARG A 7 -2.96 5.71 -48.44
CA ARG A 7 -4.40 5.49 -48.36
C ARG A 7 -5.01 6.36 -47.27
N ALA A 8 -5.73 7.34 -47.74
CA ALA A 8 -6.67 8.17 -47.00
C ALA A 8 -8.03 7.46 -46.87
N GLY A 9 -8.80 7.83 -45.88
CA GLY A 9 -10.24 7.53 -45.70
C GLY A 9 -10.47 6.72 -44.44
N LEU A 10 -11.28 7.07 -43.47
CA LEU A 10 -12.65 7.58 -43.59
C LEU A 10 -13.05 8.14 -42.19
N LEU A 11 -13.59 9.36 -42.22
CA LEU A 11 -14.35 9.95 -41.12
C LEU A 11 -15.65 9.17 -40.92
N THR A 12 -15.99 8.86 -39.68
CA THR A 12 -17.40 8.62 -39.31
C THR A 12 -17.72 9.35 -38.00
N ALA A 13 -18.80 10.09 -38.10
CA ALA A 13 -19.30 11.08 -37.17
C ALA A 13 -20.17 10.48 -36.05
N LEU A 14 -20.24 11.26 -34.98
CA LEU A 14 -21.36 11.53 -34.06
C LEU A 14 -22.32 10.39 -33.67
N THR A 15 -22.46 10.20 -32.33
CA THR A 15 -23.80 10.32 -31.72
C THR A 15 -23.65 10.75 -30.25
N VAL A 16 -24.19 11.94 -29.99
CA VAL A 16 -24.47 12.50 -28.65
C VAL A 16 -25.74 11.84 -28.14
N ALA A 17 -25.69 11.25 -26.94
CA ALA A 17 -26.89 10.88 -26.20
C ALA A 17 -26.82 11.56 -24.82
N ALA A 18 -27.60 12.64 -24.71
CA ALA A 18 -27.96 13.27 -23.45
C ALA A 18 -29.06 12.45 -22.79
N LEU A 19 -28.90 12.07 -21.53
CA LEU A 19 -29.99 11.61 -20.69
C LEU A 19 -29.98 12.33 -19.33
N THR A 20 -31.14 12.81 -19.04
CA THR A 20 -31.69 13.74 -18.09
C THR A 20 -31.61 13.30 -16.62
N LEU A 21 -31.46 14.34 -15.77
CA LEU A 21 -31.64 14.38 -14.33
C LEU A 21 -33.01 13.85 -13.88
N VAL A 22 -33.02 13.09 -12.79
CA VAL A 22 -34.17 13.03 -11.86
C VAL A 22 -33.65 13.26 -10.44
N ALA A 23 -34.02 14.41 -9.90
CA ALA A 23 -33.93 14.76 -8.50
C ALA A 23 -35.13 14.16 -7.77
N CYS A 24 -34.90 13.51 -6.64
CA CYS A 24 -35.92 13.29 -5.61
C CYS A 24 -35.35 13.66 -4.26
N SER A 25 -35.79 14.82 -3.79
CA SER A 25 -35.71 15.26 -2.40
C SER A 25 -36.78 14.54 -1.57
N ALA A 26 -36.44 14.04 -0.41
CA ALA A 26 -37.35 13.84 0.69
C ALA A 26 -36.59 13.85 2.02
N THR A 27 -36.69 14.95 2.72
CA THR A 27 -36.41 15.10 4.14
C THR A 27 -37.66 14.69 4.95
N PRO A 28 -37.52 14.01 6.05
CA PRO A 28 -38.36 14.32 7.20
C PRO A 28 -37.56 14.72 8.44
N GLU A 29 -38.04 15.79 9.06
CA GLU A 29 -37.61 16.37 10.33
C GLU A 29 -37.98 15.51 11.56
N PRO A 30 -37.34 15.78 12.71
CA PRO A 30 -37.41 14.94 13.91
C PRO A 30 -38.54 15.36 14.82
N VAL A 31 -39.17 14.36 15.44
CA VAL A 31 -40.09 14.54 16.58
C VAL A 31 -39.27 14.49 17.86
N VAL A 32 -39.25 15.60 18.58
CA VAL A 32 -38.80 15.72 19.97
C VAL A 32 -39.88 15.15 20.86
N THR A 33 -39.50 14.21 21.70
CA THR A 33 -40.32 13.87 22.90
C THR A 33 -39.43 14.03 24.12
N GLU A 34 -39.74 15.06 24.88
CA GLU A 34 -39.27 15.35 26.24
C GLU A 34 -40.05 14.48 27.21
N ASP A 35 -39.42 13.70 28.05
CA ASP A 35 -39.91 13.45 29.40
C ASP A 35 -38.88 12.79 30.34
N ALA A 36 -38.87 13.34 31.58
CA ALA A 36 -38.50 12.76 32.87
C ALA A 36 -37.03 12.56 33.26
N LEU A 37 -36.57 13.51 34.08
CA LEU A 37 -35.57 13.29 35.13
C LEU A 37 -36.01 12.23 36.14
N PRO A 38 -35.08 11.47 36.69
CA PRO A 38 -34.94 11.43 38.14
C PRO A 38 -33.50 11.70 38.64
N SER A 39 -33.54 12.26 39.79
CA SER A 39 -32.58 12.80 40.74
C SER A 39 -31.36 11.93 41.11
N PRO A 40 -30.32 12.52 41.73
CA PRO A 40 -28.96 12.04 41.73
C PRO A 40 -28.70 11.02 42.83
N ASN A 41 -27.97 9.95 42.48
CA ASN A 41 -27.34 9.10 43.47
C ASN A 41 -25.86 9.51 43.54
N ALA A 42 -25.47 10.11 44.64
CA ALA A 42 -24.12 10.48 44.95
C ALA A 42 -23.31 9.22 45.24
N THR A 43 -22.47 8.84 44.27
CA THR A 43 -21.42 7.85 44.49
C THR A 43 -20.13 8.60 44.74
N THR A 44 -19.58 8.41 45.93
CA THR A 44 -18.29 8.88 46.41
C THR A 44 -17.21 8.53 45.39
N PRO A 45 -16.35 9.49 44.99
CA PRO A 45 -15.21 9.16 44.13
C PRO A 45 -14.18 8.33 44.93
N GLU A 46 -13.94 7.15 44.44
CA GLU A 46 -12.79 6.32 44.81
C GLU A 46 -11.48 7.06 44.41
N PRO A 47 -10.43 7.05 45.27
CA PRO A 47 -9.22 7.79 44.97
C PRO A 47 -8.55 7.22 43.71
N THR A 48 -8.49 8.04 42.68
CA THR A 48 -7.73 7.79 41.45
C THR A 48 -6.26 7.54 41.83
N ALA A 49 -5.79 6.34 41.60
CA ALA A 49 -4.38 6.00 41.73
C ALA A 49 -3.57 6.93 40.78
N THR A 50 -2.66 7.68 41.36
CA THR A 50 -1.68 8.51 40.64
C THR A 50 -0.84 7.56 39.76
N PRO A 51 -0.71 7.80 38.44
CA PRO A 51 0.18 6.98 37.61
C PRO A 51 1.62 7.19 38.08
N ASP A 52 2.31 6.08 38.34
CA ASP A 52 3.73 6.03 38.65
C ASP A 52 4.52 6.54 37.44
N PRO A 53 5.34 7.61 37.55
CA PRO A 53 6.00 8.23 36.40
C PRO A 53 7.29 7.49 35.97
N THR A 54 7.51 6.23 36.36
CA THR A 54 8.80 5.55 36.14
C THR A 54 8.64 4.17 35.48
N LYS A 55 7.81 4.07 34.46
CA LYS A 55 7.94 2.95 33.52
C LYS A 55 8.16 3.56 32.13
N ASP A 56 9.44 3.67 31.76
CA ASP A 56 9.78 3.82 30.34
C ASP A 56 9.03 2.73 29.57
N PRO A 57 8.37 3.05 28.46
CA PRO A 57 7.75 2.02 27.65
C PRO A 57 8.84 1.01 27.26
N GLU A 58 8.66 -0.23 27.66
CA GLU A 58 9.54 -1.31 27.18
C GLU A 58 9.55 -1.23 25.64
N PRO A 59 10.72 -1.33 25.00
CA PRO A 59 10.77 -1.36 23.55
C PRO A 59 9.89 -2.49 23.07
N VAL A 60 8.87 -2.16 22.30
CA VAL A 60 8.01 -3.14 21.63
C VAL A 60 8.94 -3.94 20.75
N SER A 61 9.20 -5.20 21.11
CA SER A 61 9.96 -6.11 20.28
C SER A 61 9.13 -6.35 19.01
N ILE A 62 9.45 -5.60 17.98
CA ILE A 62 8.94 -5.86 16.64
C ILE A 62 9.60 -7.18 16.24
N GLY A 63 8.81 -8.25 16.09
CA GLY A 63 9.31 -9.56 15.68
C GLY A 63 10.10 -9.48 14.36
N VAL A 64 10.66 -10.58 13.92
CA VAL A 64 11.29 -10.67 12.61
C VAL A 64 10.19 -10.71 11.55
N PRO A 65 10.22 -9.88 10.51
CA PRO A 65 9.24 -9.94 9.42
C PRO A 65 9.40 -11.26 8.67
N THR A 66 8.28 -11.89 8.31
CA THR A 66 8.22 -13.09 7.46
C THR A 66 7.24 -12.84 6.31
N CYS A 67 7.32 -13.62 5.25
CA CYS A 67 6.45 -13.44 4.10
C CYS A 67 4.96 -13.58 4.46
N GLU A 68 4.61 -14.48 5.37
CA GLU A 68 3.24 -14.63 5.88
C GLU A 68 2.91 -13.56 6.94
N GLY A 69 3.95 -12.97 7.56
CA GLY A 69 3.81 -11.92 8.57
C GLY A 69 3.47 -10.56 8.00
N ILE A 70 3.95 -10.22 6.81
CA ILE A 70 3.88 -8.86 6.26
C ILE A 70 2.63 -8.58 5.42
N ILE A 71 1.81 -9.59 5.08
CA ILE A 71 0.57 -9.43 4.30
C ILE A 71 -0.64 -10.05 5.02
N PRO A 72 -1.90 -9.64 4.71
CA PRO A 72 -3.09 -10.17 5.36
C PRO A 72 -3.23 -11.69 5.23
N GLN A 73 -3.68 -12.37 6.29
CA GLN A 73 -3.92 -13.82 6.27
C GLN A 73 -4.99 -14.23 5.27
N SER A 74 -5.99 -13.38 4.99
CA SER A 74 -6.99 -13.61 3.96
C SER A 74 -6.37 -13.71 2.56
N LEU A 75 -5.38 -12.86 2.27
CA LEU A 75 -4.67 -12.89 0.99
C LEU A 75 -3.82 -14.15 0.84
N ILE A 76 -3.15 -14.57 1.93
CA ILE A 76 -2.40 -15.84 1.94
C ILE A 76 -3.33 -17.01 1.62
N ALA A 77 -4.49 -17.07 2.27
CA ALA A 77 -5.48 -18.13 2.02
C ALA A 77 -5.99 -18.13 0.56
N GLU A 78 -6.13 -16.97 -0.06
CA GLU A 78 -6.48 -16.84 -1.48
C GLU A 78 -5.36 -17.39 -2.39
N TYR A 79 -4.10 -17.08 -2.08
CA TYR A 79 -2.94 -17.59 -2.83
C TYR A 79 -2.82 -19.11 -2.71
N GLU A 80 -2.91 -19.65 -1.50
CA GLU A 80 -2.88 -21.09 -1.27
C GLU A 80 -4.03 -21.83 -2.01
N ALA A 81 -5.24 -21.25 -2.00
CA ALA A 81 -6.38 -21.78 -2.73
C ALA A 81 -6.17 -21.76 -4.25
N ALA A 82 -5.39 -20.80 -4.76
CA ALA A 82 -4.98 -20.71 -6.15
C ALA A 82 -3.78 -21.61 -6.51
N GLY A 83 -3.22 -22.34 -5.54
CA GLY A 83 -2.04 -23.19 -5.72
C GLY A 83 -0.72 -22.43 -5.74
N TRP A 84 -0.72 -21.17 -5.28
CA TRP A 84 0.49 -20.37 -5.18
C TRP A 84 1.29 -20.73 -3.93
N SER A 85 2.58 -20.52 -4.02
CA SER A 85 3.52 -20.61 -2.90
C SER A 85 4.40 -19.34 -2.85
N VAL A 86 5.23 -19.24 -1.83
CA VAL A 86 6.11 -18.08 -1.65
C VAL A 86 7.58 -18.49 -1.77
N GLU A 87 8.37 -17.64 -2.45
CA GLU A 87 9.82 -17.62 -2.40
C GLU A 87 10.27 -16.40 -1.61
N GLU A 88 11.03 -16.66 -0.53
CA GLU A 88 11.58 -15.64 0.36
C GLU A 88 13.01 -15.29 -0.05
N SER A 89 13.36 -14.01 0.05
CA SER A 89 14.71 -13.50 -0.14
C SER A 89 15.02 -12.33 0.78
N THR A 90 16.31 -12.02 0.93
CA THR A 90 16.75 -10.82 1.65
C THR A 90 16.22 -9.56 0.96
N PHE A 91 15.75 -8.60 1.75
CA PHE A 91 15.24 -7.34 1.22
C PHE A 91 16.33 -6.54 0.53
N ARG A 92 16.00 -6.00 -0.65
CA ARG A 92 16.88 -5.14 -1.44
C ARG A 92 16.18 -3.87 -1.88
N VAL A 93 16.92 -2.77 -1.85
CA VAL A 93 16.50 -1.50 -2.44
C VAL A 93 17.70 -0.84 -3.12
N GLY A 94 17.65 -0.73 -4.45
CA GLY A 94 18.83 -0.39 -5.22
C GLY A 94 19.98 -1.38 -4.97
N GLY A 95 21.16 -0.88 -4.68
CA GLY A 95 22.33 -1.70 -4.29
C GLY A 95 22.37 -2.08 -2.81
N LEU A 96 21.47 -1.54 -1.96
CA LEU A 96 21.44 -1.83 -0.53
C LEU A 96 20.74 -3.15 -0.26
N GLU A 97 21.37 -4.02 0.55
CA GLU A 97 20.81 -5.24 1.11
C GLU A 97 20.54 -5.06 2.59
N ILE A 98 19.32 -5.38 3.06
CA ILE A 98 18.91 -5.23 4.47
C ILE A 98 18.53 -6.62 5.00
N THR A 99 19.39 -7.18 5.85
CA THR A 99 19.25 -8.55 6.34
C THR A 99 18.13 -8.73 7.37
N GLU A 100 17.71 -7.65 8.02
CA GLU A 100 16.58 -7.62 8.96
C GLU A 100 15.23 -7.44 8.26
N GLY A 101 15.23 -7.31 6.92
CA GLY A 101 14.05 -7.22 6.09
C GLY A 101 13.76 -8.51 5.34
N VAL A 102 12.58 -8.57 4.74
CA VAL A 102 12.14 -9.70 3.91
C VAL A 102 11.54 -9.21 2.60
N GLN A 103 11.84 -9.91 1.53
CA GLN A 103 11.23 -9.73 0.21
C GLN A 103 10.62 -11.06 -0.23
N CYS A 104 9.39 -11.03 -0.68
CA CYS A 104 8.54 -12.19 -0.92
C CYS A 104 8.01 -12.16 -2.34
N LEU A 105 8.22 -13.23 -3.07
CA LEU A 105 7.65 -13.48 -4.38
C LEU A 105 6.59 -14.57 -4.24
N TRP A 106 5.32 -14.23 -4.46
CA TRP A 106 4.20 -15.15 -4.46
C TRP A 106 3.84 -15.53 -5.90
N GLY A 107 3.61 -16.82 -6.17
CA GLY A 107 3.25 -17.30 -7.50
C GLY A 107 3.06 -18.81 -7.56
N ASP A 108 2.57 -19.29 -8.72
CA ASP A 108 2.58 -20.72 -9.05
C ASP A 108 3.90 -21.08 -9.75
N PHE A 109 4.88 -21.55 -8.98
CA PHE A 109 6.20 -21.94 -9.50
C PHE A 109 6.22 -23.34 -10.15
N THR A 110 5.08 -24.02 -10.24
CA THR A 110 4.98 -25.30 -10.95
C THR A 110 4.84 -25.12 -12.45
N VAL A 111 4.50 -23.91 -12.90
CA VAL A 111 4.36 -23.51 -14.30
C VAL A 111 5.21 -22.30 -14.61
N ALA A 112 5.66 -22.18 -15.86
CA ALA A 112 6.30 -20.95 -16.31
C ALA A 112 5.23 -19.86 -16.50
N SER A 113 5.20 -18.90 -15.60
CA SER A 113 4.22 -17.82 -15.58
C SER A 113 4.90 -16.51 -15.14
N ASP A 114 4.41 -15.38 -15.65
CA ASP A 114 4.69 -14.03 -15.19
C ASP A 114 3.65 -13.51 -14.16
N HIS A 115 2.68 -14.37 -13.82
CA HIS A 115 1.69 -14.08 -12.79
C HIS A 115 2.31 -14.27 -11.41
N VAL A 116 2.90 -13.23 -10.89
CA VAL A 116 3.51 -13.20 -9.55
C VAL A 116 3.12 -11.92 -8.84
N GLN A 117 3.20 -11.92 -7.50
CA GLN A 117 3.07 -10.71 -6.69
C GLN A 117 4.26 -10.56 -5.77
N LEU A 118 4.73 -9.32 -5.66
CA LEU A 118 5.89 -8.94 -4.86
C LEU A 118 5.46 -8.12 -3.65
N PHE A 119 5.98 -8.52 -2.50
CA PHE A 119 5.84 -7.74 -1.26
C PHE A 119 7.17 -7.72 -0.52
N GLY A 120 7.42 -6.66 0.21
CA GLY A 120 8.59 -6.59 1.05
C GLY A 120 8.45 -5.55 2.14
N TRP A 121 9.20 -5.76 3.21
CA TRP A 121 9.34 -4.82 4.30
C TRP A 121 10.74 -4.94 4.91
N ALA A 122 11.32 -3.78 5.27
CA ALA A 122 12.58 -3.74 6.01
C ALA A 122 12.64 -2.53 6.94
N PRO A 123 13.34 -2.63 8.09
CA PRO A 123 13.78 -1.45 8.82
C PRO A 123 14.86 -0.74 8.00
N ILE A 124 14.91 0.58 8.07
CA ILE A 124 15.92 1.37 7.36
C ILE A 124 16.22 2.65 8.15
N THR A 125 17.48 3.03 8.25
CA THR A 125 17.86 4.31 8.85
C THR A 125 17.56 5.47 7.91
N SER A 126 17.45 6.69 8.46
CA SER A 126 17.22 7.89 7.64
C SER A 126 18.36 8.14 6.63
N GLU A 127 19.60 7.79 6.97
CA GLU A 127 20.76 7.92 6.08
C GLU A 127 20.66 6.94 4.91
N GLU A 128 20.42 5.65 5.19
CA GLU A 128 20.25 4.60 4.18
C GLU A 128 19.04 4.88 3.29
N SER A 129 17.92 5.33 3.88
CA SER A 129 16.71 5.73 3.16
C SER A 129 17.00 6.83 2.15
N GLY A 130 17.70 7.90 2.57
CA GLY A 130 18.09 8.99 1.68
C GLY A 130 19.03 8.53 0.55
N ALA A 131 19.99 7.68 0.86
CA ALA A 131 20.92 7.13 -0.12
C ALA A 131 20.21 6.23 -1.15
N ALA A 132 19.33 5.32 -0.69
CA ALA A 132 18.58 4.43 -1.56
C ALA A 132 17.62 5.19 -2.50
N GLN A 133 16.92 6.20 -1.97
CA GLN A 133 16.06 7.08 -2.80
C GLN A 133 16.86 7.79 -3.88
N ALA A 134 18.02 8.37 -3.53
CA ALA A 134 18.88 9.07 -4.48
C ALA A 134 19.42 8.12 -5.56
N GLU A 135 19.80 6.90 -5.20
CA GLU A 135 20.24 5.87 -6.13
C GLU A 135 19.14 5.50 -7.12
N LEU A 136 17.94 5.16 -6.64
CA LEU A 136 16.80 4.81 -7.49
C LEU A 136 16.45 5.97 -8.46
N VAL A 137 16.39 7.21 -7.97
CA VAL A 137 16.11 8.37 -8.81
C VAL A 137 17.21 8.57 -9.87
N SER A 138 18.48 8.36 -9.51
CA SER A 138 19.59 8.43 -10.46
C SER A 138 19.53 7.35 -11.53
N ALA A 139 18.91 6.20 -11.21
CA ALA A 139 18.62 5.11 -12.13
C ALA A 139 17.37 5.34 -13.00
N GLY A 140 16.72 6.49 -12.86
CA GLY A 140 15.58 6.90 -13.67
C GLY A 140 14.21 6.60 -13.06
N TRP A 141 14.15 6.16 -11.80
CA TRP A 141 12.88 5.99 -11.09
C TRP A 141 12.24 7.35 -10.77
N ARG A 142 10.92 7.37 -10.68
CA ARG A 142 10.15 8.56 -10.31
C ARG A 142 9.99 8.64 -8.80
N SER A 143 10.10 9.83 -8.24
CA SER A 143 9.87 10.08 -6.82
C SER A 143 8.71 11.04 -6.61
N GLU A 144 7.84 10.74 -5.64
CA GLU A 144 6.77 11.62 -5.15
C GLU A 144 6.65 11.51 -3.63
N THR A 145 5.93 12.43 -3.00
CA THR A 145 5.72 12.43 -1.54
C THR A 145 4.23 12.51 -1.26
N ASP A 146 3.74 11.68 -0.34
CA ASP A 146 2.40 11.78 0.23
C ASP A 146 2.47 11.83 1.77
N ASP A 147 1.32 11.72 2.44
CA ASP A 147 1.21 11.76 3.91
C ASP A 147 1.83 10.54 4.61
N ARG A 148 2.11 9.47 3.90
CA ARG A 148 2.73 8.24 4.41
C ARG A 148 4.26 8.28 4.33
N GLY A 149 4.82 9.07 3.41
CA GLY A 149 6.26 9.14 3.19
C GLY A 149 6.65 9.45 1.75
N VAL A 150 7.84 8.99 1.36
CA VAL A 150 8.37 9.14 0.00
C VAL A 150 8.13 7.86 -0.79
N ILE A 151 7.43 7.99 -1.91
CA ILE A 151 7.18 6.93 -2.87
C ILE A 151 8.24 7.02 -3.97
N VAL A 152 8.89 5.90 -4.28
CA VAL A 152 9.80 5.80 -5.42
C VAL A 152 9.37 4.60 -6.27
N THR A 153 9.01 4.86 -7.52
CA THR A 153 8.45 3.87 -8.45
C THR A 153 9.20 3.84 -9.77
N GLU A 154 9.16 2.72 -10.46
CA GLU A 154 9.75 2.60 -11.79
C GLU A 154 9.24 3.67 -12.75
N SER A 155 10.10 4.03 -13.70
CA SER A 155 9.69 4.89 -14.81
C SER A 155 8.75 4.13 -15.75
N THR A 156 7.71 4.80 -16.22
CA THR A 156 6.78 4.24 -17.24
C THR A 156 7.49 3.84 -18.54
N ASP A 157 8.70 4.37 -18.77
CA ASP A 157 9.49 4.04 -19.96
C ASP A 157 10.24 2.70 -19.84
N THR A 158 10.40 2.17 -18.62
CA THR A 158 11.23 0.98 -18.33
C THR A 158 10.45 -0.15 -17.65
N THR A 159 9.30 0.13 -17.08
CA THR A 159 8.48 -0.88 -16.39
C THR A 159 7.84 -1.86 -17.36
N VAL A 160 7.75 -3.13 -16.94
CA VAL A 160 7.11 -4.20 -17.71
C VAL A 160 5.60 -4.24 -17.49
N ALA A 161 5.16 -3.90 -16.28
CA ALA A 161 3.76 -3.89 -15.87
C ALA A 161 3.48 -2.72 -14.93
N THR A 162 2.31 -2.11 -15.07
CA THR A 162 1.83 -1.01 -14.21
C THR A 162 0.41 -1.26 -13.75
N ASP A 163 0.04 -0.60 -12.65
CA ASP A 163 -1.37 -0.39 -12.33
C ASP A 163 -2.03 0.62 -13.27
N ASP A 164 -3.34 0.88 -13.07
CA ASP A 164 -4.12 1.80 -13.89
C ASP A 164 -3.63 3.27 -13.81
N GLU A 165 -2.86 3.61 -12.77
CA GLU A 165 -2.27 4.93 -12.56
C GLU A 165 -0.84 5.05 -13.11
N GLY A 166 -0.28 3.96 -13.66
CA GLY A 166 1.05 3.90 -14.25
C GLY A 166 2.18 3.69 -13.24
N TYR A 167 1.89 3.06 -12.11
CA TYR A 167 2.89 2.65 -11.13
C TYR A 167 3.29 1.19 -11.33
N GLY A 168 4.57 0.94 -11.58
CA GLY A 168 5.20 -0.37 -11.57
C GLY A 168 5.75 -0.70 -10.18
N LEU A 169 6.88 -1.43 -10.13
CA LEU A 169 7.56 -1.73 -8.88
C LEU A 169 7.74 -0.45 -8.05
N THR A 170 7.30 -0.49 -6.79
CA THR A 170 7.19 0.70 -5.97
C THR A 170 7.70 0.47 -4.56
N TYR A 171 8.55 1.38 -4.10
CA TYR A 171 8.97 1.52 -2.71
C TYR A 171 8.20 2.66 -2.03
N LEU A 172 7.85 2.47 -0.76
CA LEU A 172 7.36 3.53 0.13
C LEU A 172 8.31 3.61 1.33
N PHE A 173 8.99 4.73 1.46
CA PHE A 173 9.91 5.05 2.55
C PHE A 173 9.17 5.85 3.62
N GLY A 174 9.01 5.26 4.81
CA GLY A 174 8.46 5.90 6.00
C GLY A 174 9.53 6.22 7.04
N ASP A 175 9.09 6.55 8.25
CA ASP A 175 9.99 6.82 9.36
C ASP A 175 10.53 5.52 9.96
N GLY A 176 11.78 5.19 9.65
CA GLY A 176 12.48 4.00 10.12
C GLY A 176 12.12 2.70 9.40
N TRP A 177 11.37 2.74 8.30
CA TRP A 177 11.01 1.55 7.53
C TRP A 177 10.86 1.84 6.03
N VAL A 178 10.96 0.78 5.23
CA VAL A 178 10.65 0.80 3.80
C VAL A 178 9.75 -0.40 3.46
N LYS A 179 8.72 -0.15 2.65
CA LYS A 179 7.85 -1.17 2.04
C LYS A 179 8.14 -1.28 0.55
N TYR A 180 7.85 -2.45 0.00
CA TYR A 180 8.03 -2.75 -1.41
C TYR A 180 6.86 -3.57 -1.94
N ALA A 181 6.39 -3.25 -3.13
CA ALA A 181 5.37 -4.03 -3.84
C ALA A 181 5.50 -3.87 -5.36
N ASP A 182 4.83 -4.74 -6.09
CA ASP A 182 4.74 -4.72 -7.55
C ASP A 182 4.05 -3.48 -8.11
N THR A 183 3.17 -2.86 -7.33
CA THR A 183 2.51 -1.59 -7.68
C THR A 183 2.31 -0.71 -6.45
N LYS A 184 1.99 0.57 -6.67
CA LYS A 184 1.63 1.49 -5.58
C LYS A 184 0.37 1.04 -4.82
N GLN A 185 -0.61 0.47 -5.52
CA GLN A 185 -1.84 -0.04 -4.91
C GLN A 185 -1.55 -1.21 -3.98
N SER A 186 -0.65 -2.11 -4.37
CA SER A 186 -0.27 -3.28 -3.58
C SER A 186 0.46 -2.95 -2.28
N LEU A 187 1.05 -1.74 -2.15
CA LEU A 187 1.72 -1.29 -0.92
C LEU A 187 0.80 -1.27 0.31
N VAL A 188 -0.53 -1.09 0.13
CA VAL A 188 -1.48 -1.09 1.25
C VAL A 188 -1.63 -2.46 1.89
N LEU A 189 -1.28 -3.52 1.16
CA LEU A 189 -1.31 -4.90 1.63
C LEU A 189 -0.10 -5.27 2.50
N VAL A 190 0.95 -4.44 2.49
CA VAL A 190 2.11 -4.65 3.37
C VAL A 190 1.81 -4.07 4.75
N GLU A 191 1.48 -4.95 5.71
CA GLU A 191 1.01 -4.62 7.07
C GLU A 191 2.03 -5.08 8.11
N TRP A 192 3.12 -4.32 8.32
CA TRP A 192 4.12 -4.62 9.33
C TRP A 192 4.63 -3.33 10.00
N PRO A 193 4.90 -3.33 11.34
CA PRO A 193 4.49 -4.38 12.27
C PRO A 193 2.98 -4.43 12.44
N ARG A 194 2.43 -5.60 12.69
CA ARG A 194 1.01 -5.74 13.03
C ARG A 194 0.78 -5.29 14.47
N SER A 195 -0.17 -4.38 14.68
CA SER A 195 -0.59 -3.88 16.00
C SER A 195 -1.54 -4.85 16.70
#